data_abb1edb1877b20cd919882deedf987fd
#
_entry.id   abb1edb1877b20cd919882deedf987fd
#
_cell.length_a   1.000
_cell.length_b   1.000
_cell.length_c   1.000
_cell.angle_alpha   90.00
_cell.angle_beta   90.00
_cell.angle_gamma   90.00
#
_symmetry.space_group_name_H-M   'P 1'
#
loop_
_entity.id
_entity.type
_entity.pdbx_description
1 polymer ?
#
loop_
_entity_poly.entity_id
_entity_poly.type
_entity_poly.pdbx_seq_one_letter_code
_entity_poly.pdbx_strand_id
1 'polypeptide(L)' 'MEKINYQGVIKEEVNHPEHYQGNGIEVIDIIDAFDLNFNLGNSIKYILRADKKGFKKKDLDKAVWYLNRE' A
#
# COMPACT_ATOMS: atom_id res chain seq x y z
N MET A 1 -20.75 4.30 7.28
CA MET A 1 -19.93 3.24 7.71
C MET A 1 -18.86 3.70 8.66
N GLU A 2 -18.69 2.97 9.67
CA GLU A 2 -17.80 3.39 10.71
C GLU A 2 -16.36 3.06 10.45
N LYS A 3 -16.03 3.11 9.22
CA LYS A 3 -14.71 2.86 8.79
C LYS A 3 -13.68 3.69 9.54
N ILE A 4 -14.02 4.92 9.79
CA ILE A 4 -13.12 5.81 10.47
C ILE A 4 -12.81 5.35 11.87
N ASN A 5 -13.84 4.99 12.62
CA ASN A 5 -13.68 4.53 13.95
C ASN A 5 -12.81 3.31 14.02
N TYR A 6 -13.17 2.38 13.20
CA TYR A 6 -12.50 1.12 13.16
C TYR A 6 -11.06 1.30 12.71
N GLN A 7 -10.89 2.01 11.64
CA GLN A 7 -9.56 2.14 11.06
C GLN A 7 -8.70 3.16 11.77
N GLY A 8 -9.32 4.07 12.49
CA GLY A 8 -8.56 5.05 13.23
C GLY A 8 -7.63 4.40 14.23
N VAL A 9 -8.11 3.38 14.91
CA VAL A 9 -7.31 2.70 15.89
C VAL A 9 -6.36 1.71 15.27
N ILE A 10 -6.88 0.85 14.43
CA ILE A 10 -6.08 -0.21 13.85
C ILE A 10 -5.06 0.31 12.86
N LYS A 11 -5.43 1.34 12.13
CA LYS A 11 -4.56 1.91 11.14
C LYS A 11 -3.28 2.42 11.76
N GLU A 12 -3.38 3.06 12.91
CA GLU A 12 -2.21 3.57 13.57
C GLU A 12 -1.28 2.49 14.03
N GLU A 13 -1.81 1.37 14.43
CA GLU A 13 -1.00 0.30 14.96
C GLU A 13 -0.50 -0.66 13.90
N VAL A 14 -1.23 -0.78 12.80
CA VAL A 14 -0.94 -1.80 11.81
C VAL A 14 -0.44 -1.24 10.50
N ASN A 15 -0.97 -0.11 10.09
CA ASN A 15 -0.73 0.40 8.74
C ASN A 15 0.14 1.63 8.67
N HIS A 16 1.02 1.80 9.64
CA HIS A 16 1.93 2.93 9.63
C HIS A 16 3.41 2.54 9.60
N PRO A 17 3.80 1.50 8.85
CA PRO A 17 5.23 1.27 8.70
C PRO A 17 5.81 2.44 7.92
N GLU A 18 6.95 2.88 8.38
CA GLU A 18 7.62 4.04 7.83
C GLU A 18 7.77 3.99 6.32
N HIS A 19 8.10 2.83 5.78
CA HIS A 19 8.38 2.71 4.37
C HIS A 19 7.14 2.72 3.48
N TYR A 20 5.96 2.81 4.07
CA TYR A 20 4.72 2.90 3.31
C TYR A 20 4.14 4.30 3.33
N GLN A 21 4.76 5.20 4.06
CA GLN A 21 4.22 6.55 4.20
C GLN A 21 4.80 7.50 3.18
N GLY A 22 4.01 8.42 2.70
CA GLY A 22 4.45 9.45 1.80
C GLY A 22 3.78 10.75 2.16
N ASN A 23 4.47 11.59 2.93
CA ASN A 23 3.97 12.92 3.29
C ASN A 23 2.56 12.88 3.88
N GLY A 24 2.34 11.94 4.79
CA GLY A 24 1.04 11.84 5.43
C GLY A 24 0.01 11.05 4.65
N ILE A 25 0.36 10.59 3.47
CA ILE A 25 -0.54 9.76 2.66
C ILE A 25 -0.06 8.33 2.78
N GLU A 26 -0.97 7.44 3.11
CA GLU A 26 -0.62 6.03 3.23
C GLU A 26 -1.16 5.25 2.05
N VAL A 27 -0.55 4.11 1.80
CA VAL A 27 -0.96 3.27 0.68
C VAL A 27 -2.44 2.90 0.80
N ILE A 28 -2.90 2.61 2.02
CA ILE A 28 -4.29 2.23 2.20
C ILE A 28 -5.23 3.37 1.81
N ASP A 29 -4.79 4.61 1.98
CA ASP A 29 -5.60 5.76 1.58
C ASP A 29 -5.79 5.79 0.06
N ILE A 30 -4.74 5.43 -0.66
CA ILE A 30 -4.80 5.39 -2.12
C ILE A 30 -5.72 4.26 -2.56
N ILE A 31 -5.56 3.10 -1.94
CA ILE A 31 -6.38 1.95 -2.29
C ILE A 31 -7.86 2.26 -2.08
N ASP A 32 -8.17 2.90 -0.96
CA ASP A 32 -9.55 3.27 -0.67
C ASP A 32 -10.06 4.34 -1.61
N ALA A 33 -9.25 5.37 -1.83
CA ALA A 33 -9.69 6.51 -2.63
C ALA A 33 -10.00 6.11 -4.07
N PHE A 34 -9.24 5.18 -4.61
CA PHE A 34 -9.42 4.75 -5.99
C PHE A 34 -10.13 3.40 -6.11
N ASP A 35 -10.58 2.88 -4.98
CA ASP A 35 -11.33 1.62 -4.95
C ASP A 35 -10.58 0.50 -5.66
N LEU A 36 -9.30 0.36 -5.34
CA LEU A 36 -8.46 -0.63 -6.01
C LEU A 36 -8.74 -2.03 -5.49
N ASN A 37 -8.70 -3.00 -6.37
CA ASN A 37 -8.84 -4.38 -5.96
C ASN A 37 -7.53 -4.89 -5.38
N PHE A 38 -7.52 -6.15 -4.98
CA PHE A 38 -6.39 -6.75 -4.31
C PHE A 38 -5.11 -6.69 -5.14
N ASN A 39 -5.21 -7.05 -6.41
CA ASN A 39 -4.03 -7.08 -7.28
C ASN A 39 -3.48 -5.69 -7.53
N LEU A 40 -4.35 -4.76 -7.86
CA LEU A 40 -3.91 -3.40 -8.13
C LEU A 40 -3.40 -2.74 -6.87
N GLY A 41 -4.05 -2.99 -5.75
CA GLY A 41 -3.60 -2.45 -4.48
C GLY A 41 -2.24 -2.94 -4.08
N ASN A 42 -1.98 -4.23 -4.27
CA ASN A 42 -0.66 -4.77 -3.96
C ASN A 42 0.40 -4.24 -4.91
N SER A 43 0.05 -4.08 -6.17
CA SER A 43 1.00 -3.53 -7.14
C SER A 43 1.43 -2.13 -6.73
N ILE A 44 0.47 -1.29 -6.37
CA ILE A 44 0.76 0.07 -5.93
C ILE A 44 1.61 0.05 -4.67
N LYS A 45 1.28 -0.82 -3.73
CA LYS A 45 2.06 -0.93 -2.50
C LYS A 45 3.54 -1.19 -2.80
N TYR A 46 3.82 -2.14 -3.65
CA TYR A 46 5.21 -2.49 -3.93
C TYR A 46 5.91 -1.43 -4.76
N ILE A 47 5.18 -0.77 -5.64
CA ILE A 47 5.77 0.33 -6.40
C ILE A 47 6.19 1.46 -5.47
N LEU A 48 5.33 1.81 -4.54
CA LEU A 48 5.61 2.94 -3.66
C LEU A 48 6.71 2.66 -2.67
N ARG A 49 6.94 1.41 -2.30
CA ARG A 49 8.00 1.10 -1.36
C ARG A 49 9.32 0.76 -2.04
N ALA A 50 9.32 0.62 -3.36
CA ALA A 50 10.49 0.10 -4.07
C ALA A 50 11.77 0.87 -3.80
N ASP A 51 11.69 2.18 -3.70
CA ASP A 51 12.88 3.00 -3.47
C ASP A 51 13.22 3.20 -2.00
N LYS A 52 12.46 2.60 -1.09
CA LYS A 52 12.58 2.98 0.32
C LYS A 52 13.18 1.92 1.22
N LYS A 53 13.25 0.69 0.78
CA LYS A 53 13.70 -0.40 1.63
C LYS A 53 14.98 -1.07 1.19
N GLY A 54 15.54 -0.66 0.08
CA GLY A 54 16.78 -1.29 -0.36
C GLY A 54 16.59 -2.59 -1.13
N PHE A 55 15.36 -2.95 -1.45
CA PHE A 55 15.07 -4.15 -2.21
C PHE A 55 14.27 -3.80 -3.45
N LYS A 56 14.76 -2.80 -4.17
CA LYS A 56 14.01 -2.23 -5.28
C LYS A 56 13.60 -3.26 -6.33
N LYS A 57 14.55 -4.07 -6.77
CA LYS A 57 14.23 -5.04 -7.81
C LYS A 57 13.19 -6.04 -7.35
N LYS A 58 13.34 -6.52 -6.12
CA LYS A 58 12.43 -7.49 -5.57
C LYS A 58 11.00 -6.90 -5.47
N ASP A 59 10.92 -5.65 -5.02
CA ASP A 59 9.61 -5.00 -4.90
C ASP A 59 8.98 -4.78 -6.27
N LEU A 60 9.77 -4.36 -7.25
CA LEU A 60 9.23 -4.17 -8.60
C LEU A 60 8.79 -5.48 -9.22
N ASP A 61 9.53 -6.55 -8.96
CA ASP A 61 9.14 -7.87 -9.44
C ASP A 61 7.80 -8.29 -8.83
N LYS A 62 7.60 -7.99 -7.55
CA LYS A 62 6.34 -8.29 -6.91
C LYS A 62 5.19 -7.47 -7.50
N ALA A 63 5.45 -6.20 -7.78
CA ALA A 63 4.44 -5.37 -8.40
C ALA A 63 4.02 -5.94 -9.75
N VAL A 64 4.98 -6.36 -10.54
CA VAL A 64 4.71 -6.95 -11.85
C VAL A 64 3.92 -8.25 -11.69
N TRP A 65 4.27 -9.04 -10.68
CA TRP A 65 3.58 -10.30 -10.44
C TRP A 65 2.08 -10.05 -10.20
N TYR A 66 1.77 -9.06 -9.38
CA TYR A 66 0.37 -8.74 -9.11
C TYR A 66 -0.33 -8.15 -10.32
N LEU A 67 0.39 -7.33 -11.09
CA LEU A 67 -0.19 -6.78 -12.31
C LEU A 67 -0.52 -7.88 -13.31
N ASN A 68 0.33 -8.89 -13.37
CA ASN A 68 0.06 -10.01 -14.28
C ASN A 68 -1.13 -10.85 -13.86
N ARG A 69 -1.48 -10.81 -12.58
CA ARG A 69 -2.67 -11.51 -12.13
C ARG A 69 -3.95 -10.76 -12.48
N GLU A 70 -3.81 -9.47 -12.73
CA GLU A 70 -4.96 -8.68 -13.06
C GLU A 70 -5.50 -9.01 -14.43
#